data_bb8e081ae9f0374403c41f2fda4ee4bb
#
_entry.id   bb8e081ae9f0374403c41f2fda4ee4bb
#
_cell.length_a   1.000
_cell.length_b   1.000
_cell.length_c   1.000
_cell.angle_alpha   90.00
_cell.angle_beta   90.00
_cell.angle_gamma   90.00
#
_symmetry.space_group_name_H-M   'P 1'
#
loop_
_entity.id
_entity.type
_entity.pdbx_description
1 polymer ?
#
loop_
_entity_poly.entity_id
_entity_poly.type
_entity_poly.pdbx_seq_one_letter_code
_entity_poly.pdbx_strand_id
1 'polypeptide(L)'
;MGSSLHGGRWNPKGVAVVYAAASASLATLEILVQYSALPRDFVLTEIHIPSGVLIQSMNERDLPPGWQAFPQRSITQELGHNWVSQGHSAVLTVPSSILPSEQIYLLNPSHHAFEKIRFLPSTPFRFDPRLK
;
A
#
# COMPACT_ATOMS: atom_id res chain seq x y z
N MET A 1 -8.83 -7.95 7.45
CA MET A 1 -8.07 -6.87 6.82
C MET A 1 -8.99 -6.02 5.98
N GLY A 2 -8.93 -4.72 6.23
CA GLY A 2 -9.85 -3.78 5.56
C GLY A 2 -9.74 -3.81 4.04
N SER A 3 -8.53 -3.96 3.48
CA SER A 3 -8.34 -3.92 2.04
C SER A 3 -9.03 -5.08 1.31
N SER A 4 -9.11 -6.26 1.91
CA SER A 4 -9.77 -7.39 1.26
C SER A 4 -11.29 -7.26 1.28
N LEU A 5 -11.84 -6.55 2.28
CA LEU A 5 -13.29 -6.36 2.41
C LEU A 5 -13.83 -5.34 1.40
N HIS A 6 -13.11 -4.27 1.17
CA HIS A 6 -13.58 -3.14 0.36
C HIS A 6 -12.82 -2.95 -0.93
N GLY A 7 -11.64 -3.55 -1.02
CA GLY A 7 -10.72 -3.28 -2.10
C GLY A 7 -9.98 -1.96 -1.89
N GLY A 8 -9.02 -1.70 -2.73
CA GLY A 8 -8.24 -0.47 -2.75
C GLY A 8 -7.81 -0.17 -4.17
N ARG A 9 -6.88 0.78 -4.31
CA ARG A 9 -6.41 1.13 -5.65
C ARG A 9 -5.82 -0.07 -6.39
N TRP A 10 -5.10 -0.93 -5.66
CA TRP A 10 -4.33 -2.02 -6.26
C TRP A 10 -4.89 -3.41 -5.98
N ASN A 11 -6.06 -3.50 -5.37
CA ASN A 11 -6.69 -4.80 -5.15
C ASN A 11 -8.19 -4.71 -5.25
N PRO A 12 -8.84 -5.64 -5.95
CA PRO A 12 -10.29 -5.74 -5.96
C PRO A 12 -10.78 -6.33 -4.64
N LYS A 13 -12.07 -6.16 -4.39
CA LYS A 13 -12.73 -6.78 -3.24
C LYS A 13 -12.47 -8.29 -3.24
N GLY A 14 -12.14 -8.83 -2.09
CA GLY A 14 -11.88 -10.26 -1.91
C GLY A 14 -10.42 -10.67 -2.08
N VAL A 15 -9.55 -9.76 -2.54
CA VAL A 15 -8.12 -10.03 -2.68
C VAL A 15 -7.38 -9.23 -1.62
N ALA A 16 -6.68 -9.92 -0.73
CA ALA A 16 -5.98 -9.27 0.38
C ALA A 16 -4.61 -8.73 -0.04
N VAL A 17 -4.36 -7.47 0.25
CA VAL A 17 -3.08 -6.80 0.05
C VAL A 17 -2.83 -5.89 1.24
N VAL A 18 -1.61 -5.92 1.78
CA VAL A 18 -1.21 -5.00 2.83
C VAL A 18 -0.50 -3.82 2.18
N TYR A 19 -0.93 -2.60 2.50
CA TYR A 19 -0.36 -1.38 1.95
C TYR A 19 0.59 -0.76 2.96
N ALA A 20 1.76 -0.35 2.50
CA ALA A 20 2.74 0.35 3.32
C ALA A 20 3.39 1.45 2.48
N ALA A 21 3.97 2.43 3.13
CA ALA A 21 4.66 3.54 2.45
C ALA A 21 6.15 3.49 2.76
N ALA A 22 6.95 4.11 1.89
CA ALA A 22 8.40 4.16 2.07
C ALA A 22 8.81 5.01 3.29
N SER A 23 7.93 5.87 3.78
CA SER A 23 8.21 6.72 4.93
C SER A 23 6.93 6.95 5.73
N ALA A 24 7.10 7.33 6.99
CA ALA A 24 5.96 7.72 7.83
C ALA A 24 5.25 8.97 7.28
N SER A 25 6.00 9.87 6.64
CA SER A 25 5.42 11.07 6.02
C SER A 25 4.45 10.70 4.90
N LEU A 26 4.86 9.80 4.02
CA LEU A 26 4.00 9.37 2.92
C LEU A 26 2.81 8.58 3.44
N ALA A 27 3.02 7.70 4.42
CA ALA A 27 1.92 6.96 5.04
C ALA A 27 0.88 7.93 5.63
N THR A 28 1.34 9.01 6.25
CA THR A 28 0.45 10.05 6.80
C THR A 28 -0.39 10.68 5.71
N LEU A 29 0.22 11.08 4.59
CA LEU A 29 -0.51 11.67 3.46
C LEU A 29 -1.52 10.69 2.87
N GLU A 30 -1.13 9.44 2.70
CA GLU A 30 -2.01 8.42 2.14
C GLU A 30 -3.26 8.22 3.00
N ILE A 31 -3.11 8.33 4.31
CA ILE A 31 -4.25 8.22 5.23
C ILE A 31 -5.09 9.50 5.20
N LEU A 32 -4.44 10.67 5.26
CA LEU A 32 -5.14 11.94 5.35
C LEU A 32 -6.12 12.19 4.21
N VAL A 33 -5.77 11.77 2.99
CA VAL A 33 -6.64 12.00 1.83
C VAL A 33 -7.92 11.16 1.87
N GLN A 34 -7.96 10.15 2.73
CA GLN A 34 -9.12 9.26 2.84
C GLN A 34 -10.14 9.74 3.87
N TYR A 35 -9.82 10.75 4.66
CA TYR A 35 -10.68 11.23 5.75
C TYR A 35 -10.97 12.71 5.60
N SER A 36 -12.20 13.11 5.94
CA SER A 36 -12.60 14.52 5.92
C SER A 36 -12.10 15.29 7.14
N ALA A 37 -11.75 14.59 8.21
CA ALA A 37 -11.22 15.16 9.44
C ALA A 37 -10.02 14.35 9.90
N LEU A 38 -9.27 14.84 10.88
CA LEU A 38 -8.11 14.11 11.38
C LEU A 38 -8.52 12.78 11.98
N PRO A 39 -7.89 11.67 11.55
CA PRO A 39 -8.16 10.36 12.14
C PRO A 39 -7.69 10.30 13.58
N ARG A 40 -8.32 9.44 14.37
CA ARG A 40 -7.96 9.19 15.78
C ARG A 40 -7.67 7.72 15.99
N ASP A 41 -6.96 7.44 17.06
CA ASP A 41 -6.69 6.07 17.49
C ASP A 41 -5.92 5.25 16.48
N PHE A 42 -5.01 5.92 15.77
CA PHE A 42 -4.13 5.25 14.83
C PHE A 42 -2.83 4.85 15.52
N VAL A 43 -2.21 3.83 14.96
CA VAL A 43 -0.90 3.38 15.40
C VAL A 43 0.06 3.43 14.21
N LEU A 44 1.34 3.59 14.50
CA LEU A 44 2.40 3.51 13.49
C LEU A 44 3.11 2.18 13.67
N THR A 45 3.21 1.42 12.59
CA THR A 45 3.89 0.13 12.58
C THR A 45 5.03 0.19 11.56
N GLU A 46 6.24 -0.05 12.03
CA GLU A 46 7.39 -0.18 11.15
C GLU A 46 7.47 -1.61 10.64
N ILE A 47 7.72 -1.75 9.32
CA ILE A 47 7.78 -3.05 8.66
C ILE A 47 9.19 -3.24 8.14
N HIS A 48 9.81 -4.37 8.49
CA HIS A 48 11.14 -4.73 8.01
C HIS A 48 11.05 -5.81 6.95
N ILE A 49 11.52 -5.49 5.75
CA ILE A 49 11.58 -6.44 4.64
C ILE A 49 13.04 -6.90 4.52
N PRO A 50 13.36 -8.16 4.87
CA PRO A 50 14.75 -8.62 4.80
C PRO A 50 15.24 -8.73 3.38
N SER A 51 16.55 -8.66 3.20
CA SER A 51 17.18 -8.65 1.88
C SER A 51 16.90 -9.90 1.04
N GLY A 52 16.54 -11.01 1.69
CA GLY A 52 16.21 -12.25 0.97
C GLY A 52 14.81 -12.29 0.36
N VAL A 53 13.97 -11.27 0.62
CA VAL A 53 12.62 -11.21 0.04
C VAL A 53 12.66 -10.45 -1.27
N LEU A 54 12.18 -11.07 -2.34
CA LEU A 54 12.16 -10.44 -3.66
C LEU A 54 11.16 -9.29 -3.68
N ILE A 55 11.59 -8.15 -4.22
CA ILE A 55 10.75 -6.98 -4.42
C ILE A 55 10.67 -6.69 -5.92
N GLN A 56 9.46 -6.74 -6.46
CA GLN A 56 9.19 -6.31 -7.83
C GLN A 56 8.75 -4.85 -7.81
N SER A 57 8.88 -4.17 -8.93
CA SER A 57 8.52 -2.75 -9.03
C SER A 57 7.79 -2.47 -10.33
N MET A 58 6.79 -1.60 -10.25
CA MET A 58 6.18 -0.95 -11.40
C MET A 58 6.50 0.53 -11.34
N ASN A 59 7.03 1.09 -12.42
CA ASN A 59 7.30 2.52 -12.51
C ASN A 59 6.10 3.24 -13.12
N GLU A 60 6.01 4.54 -12.89
CA GLU A 60 4.89 5.33 -13.40
C GLU A 60 4.74 5.19 -14.92
N ARG A 61 5.85 5.16 -15.65
CA ARG A 61 5.85 5.02 -17.11
C ARG A 61 5.25 3.70 -17.59
N ASP A 62 5.20 2.69 -16.73
CA ASP A 62 4.64 1.38 -17.06
C ASP A 62 3.14 1.30 -16.82
N LEU A 63 2.55 2.36 -16.26
CA LEU A 63 1.15 2.39 -15.89
C LEU A 63 0.30 3.04 -16.97
N PRO A 64 -0.93 2.56 -17.16
CA PRO A 64 -1.81 3.12 -18.17
C PRO A 64 -2.30 4.51 -17.78
N PRO A 65 -2.71 5.34 -18.77
CA PRO A 65 -3.33 6.62 -18.46
C PRO A 65 -4.53 6.47 -17.54
N GLY A 66 -4.68 7.39 -16.61
CA GLY A 66 -5.79 7.37 -15.66
C GLY A 66 -5.56 6.51 -14.42
N TRP A 67 -4.37 5.96 -14.24
CA TRP A 67 -4.07 5.14 -13.07
C TRP A 67 -4.22 5.91 -11.75
N GLN A 68 -4.06 7.24 -11.78
CA GLN A 68 -4.21 8.10 -10.58
C GLN A 68 -5.65 8.53 -10.31
N ALA A 69 -6.60 8.13 -11.15
CA ALA A 69 -7.98 8.61 -11.04
C ALA A 69 -8.57 8.32 -9.66
N PHE A 70 -9.40 9.25 -9.19
CA PHE A 70 -10.15 9.07 -7.96
C PHE A 70 -11.63 9.37 -8.26
N PRO A 71 -12.55 8.45 -7.97
CA PRO A 71 -12.31 7.11 -7.44
C PRO A 71 -11.43 6.28 -8.35
N GLN A 72 -10.74 5.29 -7.77
CA GLN A 72 -9.83 4.44 -8.53
C GLN A 72 -10.58 3.62 -9.58
N ARG A 73 -9.91 3.39 -10.70
CA ARG A 73 -10.44 2.56 -11.77
C ARG A 73 -10.05 1.10 -11.57
N SER A 74 -10.78 0.21 -12.25
CA SER A 74 -10.52 -1.22 -12.16
C SER A 74 -9.15 -1.62 -12.73
N ILE A 75 -8.55 -0.78 -13.58
CA ILE A 75 -7.28 -1.14 -14.23
C ILE A 75 -6.14 -1.36 -13.24
N THR A 76 -6.00 -0.51 -12.22
CA THR A 76 -4.97 -0.71 -11.20
C THR A 76 -5.29 -1.89 -10.30
N GLN A 77 -6.57 -2.13 -10.04
CA GLN A 77 -6.99 -3.31 -9.29
C GLN A 77 -6.65 -4.60 -10.02
N GLU A 78 -6.81 -4.62 -11.36
CA GLU A 78 -6.44 -5.78 -12.16
C GLU A 78 -4.94 -6.03 -12.13
N LEU A 79 -4.14 -4.97 -12.21
CA LEU A 79 -2.69 -5.10 -12.15
C LEU A 79 -2.25 -5.71 -10.82
N GLY A 80 -2.81 -5.24 -9.71
CA GLY A 80 -2.50 -5.79 -8.40
C GLY A 80 -3.00 -7.21 -8.23
N HIS A 81 -4.20 -7.51 -8.73
CA HIS A 81 -4.74 -8.87 -8.68
C HIS A 81 -3.85 -9.84 -9.46
N ASN A 82 -3.39 -9.45 -10.65
CA ASN A 82 -2.50 -10.29 -11.45
C ASN A 82 -1.19 -10.57 -10.72
N TRP A 83 -0.62 -9.55 -10.08
CA TRP A 83 0.58 -9.74 -9.29
C TRP A 83 0.36 -10.74 -8.14
N VAL A 84 -0.73 -10.60 -7.41
CA VAL A 84 -1.07 -11.54 -6.32
C VAL A 84 -1.23 -12.96 -6.87
N SER A 85 -1.96 -13.10 -7.99
CA SER A 85 -2.25 -14.41 -8.58
C SER A 85 -1.00 -15.10 -9.12
N GLN A 86 -0.08 -14.34 -9.69
CA GLN A 86 1.15 -14.91 -10.23
C GLN A 86 2.11 -15.39 -9.13
N GLY A 87 2.09 -14.73 -7.97
CA GLY A 87 2.87 -15.16 -6.83
C GLY A 87 4.38 -15.15 -7.00
N HIS A 88 4.92 -14.32 -7.90
CA HIS A 88 6.37 -14.26 -8.14
C HIS A 88 7.13 -13.58 -7.01
N SER A 89 6.51 -12.64 -6.31
CA SER A 89 7.15 -11.94 -5.21
C SER A 89 6.15 -11.65 -4.10
N ALA A 90 6.67 -11.52 -2.87
CA ALA A 90 5.84 -11.12 -1.74
C ALA A 90 5.60 -9.62 -1.69
N VAL A 91 6.42 -8.84 -2.40
CA VAL A 91 6.38 -7.37 -2.34
C VAL A 91 6.39 -6.80 -3.75
N LEU A 92 5.54 -5.81 -3.97
CA LEU A 92 5.51 -5.02 -5.20
C LEU A 92 5.52 -3.55 -4.81
N THR A 93 6.45 -2.76 -5.37
CA THR A 93 6.40 -1.31 -5.20
C THR A 93 5.70 -0.68 -6.39
N VAL A 94 4.87 0.31 -6.10
CA VAL A 94 4.13 1.07 -7.11
C VAL A 94 4.22 2.55 -6.75
N PRO A 95 4.07 3.46 -7.73
CA PRO A 95 4.07 4.89 -7.40
C PRO A 95 2.87 5.27 -6.56
N SER A 96 3.07 6.20 -5.63
CA SER A 96 1.96 6.80 -4.90
C SER A 96 1.08 7.60 -5.87
N SER A 97 -0.23 7.47 -5.75
CA SER A 97 -1.13 8.27 -6.58
C SER A 97 -1.16 9.74 -6.17
N ILE A 98 -0.68 10.05 -4.96
CA ILE A 98 -0.63 11.42 -4.43
C ILE A 98 0.70 12.07 -4.79
N LEU A 99 1.80 11.34 -4.63
CA LEU A 99 3.16 11.80 -4.92
C LEU A 99 3.85 10.76 -5.79
N PRO A 100 3.67 10.79 -7.11
CA PRO A 100 4.18 9.72 -7.97
C PRO A 100 5.70 9.55 -7.98
N SER A 101 6.45 10.54 -7.48
CA SER A 101 7.90 10.41 -7.30
C SER A 101 8.27 9.52 -6.12
N GLU A 102 7.30 9.17 -5.27
CA GLU A 102 7.51 8.31 -4.12
C GLU A 102 6.72 7.02 -4.27
N GLN A 103 7.13 6.00 -3.56
CA GLN A 103 6.56 4.66 -3.74
C GLN A 103 5.82 4.17 -2.52
N ILE A 104 4.77 3.41 -2.77
CA ILE A 104 4.15 2.59 -1.74
C ILE A 104 4.51 1.13 -2.00
N TYR A 105 4.44 0.35 -0.94
CA TYR A 105 4.75 -1.08 -0.95
C TYR A 105 3.47 -1.87 -0.80
N LEU A 106 3.28 -2.83 -1.68
CA LEU A 106 2.18 -3.78 -1.59
C LEU A 106 2.75 -5.11 -1.12
N LEU A 107 2.20 -5.66 -0.06
CA LEU A 107 2.63 -6.94 0.50
C LEU A 107 1.54 -7.97 0.23
N ASN A 108 1.94 -9.14 -0.25
CA ASN A 108 1.02 -10.24 -0.55
C ASN A 108 0.99 -11.23 0.62
N PRO A 109 -0.06 -11.20 1.47
CA PRO A 109 -0.11 -12.11 2.61
C PRO A 109 -0.22 -13.58 2.22
N SER A 110 -0.61 -13.87 0.98
CA SER A 110 -0.73 -15.25 0.49
C SER A 110 0.58 -15.84 -0.01
N HIS A 111 1.62 -15.01 -0.16
CA HIS A 111 2.92 -15.49 -0.64
C HIS A 111 3.69 -16.15 0.49
N HIS A 112 4.38 -17.26 0.18
CA HIS A 112 5.12 -18.01 1.21
C HIS A 112 6.21 -17.18 1.89
N ALA A 113 6.80 -16.21 1.19
CA ALA A 113 7.85 -15.35 1.77
C ALA A 113 7.29 -14.24 2.66
N PHE A 114 5.97 -14.05 2.70
CA PHE A 114 5.36 -13.04 3.56
C PHE A 114 5.74 -13.24 5.03
N GLU A 115 5.86 -14.48 5.47
CA GLU A 115 6.21 -14.79 6.86
C GLU A 115 7.59 -14.27 7.26
N LYS A 116 8.47 -13.99 6.28
CA LYS A 116 9.79 -13.43 6.55
C LYS A 116 9.76 -11.93 6.79
N ILE A 117 8.68 -11.27 6.42
CA ILE A 117 8.50 -9.84 6.63
C ILE A 117 8.14 -9.62 8.11
N ARG A 118 8.86 -8.73 8.77
CA ARG A 118 8.69 -8.50 10.20
C ARG A 118 7.92 -7.22 10.44
N PHE A 119 6.84 -7.35 11.22
CA PHE A 119 6.06 -6.22 11.68
C PHE A 119 6.53 -5.92 13.09
N LEU A 120 7.18 -4.78 13.29
CA LEU A 120 7.68 -4.38 14.59
C LEU A 120 6.51 -3.92 15.49
N PRO A 121 6.73 -3.85 16.81
CA PRO A 121 5.64 -3.42 17.69
C PRO A 121 5.09 -2.05 17.29
N SER A 122 3.76 -1.94 17.26
CA SER A 122 3.09 -0.70 16.89
C SER A 122 3.17 0.29 18.05
N THR A 123 3.25 1.58 17.69
CA THR A 123 3.25 2.68 18.65
C THR A 123 2.07 3.60 18.36
N PRO A 124 1.48 4.25 19.38
CA PRO A 124 0.42 5.21 19.13
C PRO A 124 0.90 6.34 18.22
N PHE A 125 0.05 6.75 17.29
CA PHE A 125 0.36 7.82 16.36
C PHE A 125 -0.72 8.90 16.45
N ARG A 126 -0.30 10.15 16.59
CA ARG A 126 -1.21 11.29 16.64
C ARG A 126 -0.92 12.20 15.45
N PHE A 127 -1.96 12.53 14.70
CA PHE A 127 -1.85 13.49 13.61
C PHE A 127 -1.79 14.90 14.19
N ASP A 128 -0.85 15.71 13.68
CA ASP A 128 -0.74 17.10 14.09
C ASP A 128 -2.01 17.86 13.68
N PRO A 129 -2.64 18.64 14.60
CA PRO A 129 -3.89 19.33 14.26
C PRO A 129 -3.79 20.30 13.09
N ARG A 130 -2.59 20.78 12.76
CA ARG A 130 -2.38 21.69 11.63
C ARG A 130 -2.51 21.01 10.28
N LEU A 131 -2.57 19.68 10.24
CA LEU A 131 -2.69 18.97 8.97
C LEU A 131 -4.07 19.09 8.34
N LYS A 132 -5.09 19.42 9.12
CA LYS A 132 -6.45 19.63 8.60
C LYS A 132 -7.20 20.71 9.33
#